data_fbc65882e4d858624f5f651b44fddc26
#
_entry.id   fbc65882e4d858624f5f651b44fddc26
#
_cell.length_a   1.000
_cell.length_b   1.000
_cell.length_c   1.000
_cell.angle_alpha   90.00
_cell.angle_beta   90.00
_cell.angle_gamma   90.00
#
_symmetry.space_group_name_H-M   'P 1'
#
loop_
_entity.id
_entity.type
_entity.pdbx_description
1 polymer ?
#
loop_
_entity_poly.entity_id
_entity_poly.type
_entity_poly.pdbx_seq_one_letter_code
_entity_poly.pdbx_strand_id
1 'polypeptide(L)'
;MSKIELTAHLAARIRALRTSCNNGTGISQEKLAHALNVAPNTISRWETGVYIPAVPDLEKLARFFNVSVSTFFPSETVDSDNESIVSLLRTAKQLQSEDLEELRKYAEFRRVRRQYENRAQQNHRSKRKAATRK
;
A
#
# COMPACT_ATOMS: atom_id res chain seq x y z
N MET A 1 4.56 -10.94 -1.97
CA MET A 1 3.57 -11.10 -3.05
C MET A 1 4.23 -11.76 -4.26
N SER A 2 3.61 -12.78 -4.81
CA SER A 2 4.14 -13.45 -6.01
C SER A 2 3.90 -12.63 -7.27
N LYS A 3 4.66 -12.92 -8.33
CA LYS A 3 4.48 -12.29 -9.65
C LYS A 3 3.06 -12.51 -10.19
N ILE A 4 2.48 -13.68 -9.96
CA ILE A 4 1.13 -14.04 -10.41
C ILE A 4 0.09 -13.20 -9.67
N GLU A 5 0.23 -13.02 -8.36
CA GLU A 5 -0.67 -12.19 -7.55
C GLU A 5 -0.61 -10.72 -7.95
N LEU A 6 0.59 -10.20 -8.21
CA LEU A 6 0.75 -8.83 -8.68
C LEU A 6 0.10 -8.63 -10.04
N THR A 7 0.30 -9.55 -10.99
CA THR A 7 -0.31 -9.50 -12.32
C THR A 7 -1.83 -9.53 -12.24
N ALA A 8 -2.39 -10.42 -11.42
CA ALA A 8 -3.83 -10.51 -11.21
C ALA A 8 -4.40 -9.22 -10.58
N HIS A 9 -3.66 -8.63 -9.66
CA HIS A 9 -4.06 -7.36 -9.02
C HIS A 9 -4.09 -6.21 -10.02
N LEU A 10 -3.05 -6.06 -10.85
CA LEU A 10 -2.98 -5.06 -11.91
C LEU A 10 -4.13 -5.23 -12.89
N ALA A 11 -4.37 -6.45 -13.36
CA ALA A 11 -5.44 -6.77 -14.29
C ALA A 11 -6.81 -6.38 -13.73
N ALA A 12 -7.11 -6.76 -12.49
CA ALA A 12 -8.35 -6.43 -11.82
C ALA A 12 -8.52 -4.92 -11.63
N ARG A 13 -7.44 -4.22 -11.32
CA ARG A 13 -7.47 -2.77 -11.11
C ARG A 13 -7.75 -2.00 -12.40
N ILE A 14 -7.11 -2.37 -13.50
CA ILE A 14 -7.35 -1.77 -14.81
C ILE A 14 -8.82 -1.94 -15.22
N ARG A 15 -9.33 -3.15 -15.08
CA ARG A 15 -10.73 -3.44 -15.38
C ARG A 15 -11.69 -2.66 -14.48
N ALA A 16 -11.43 -2.59 -13.20
CA ALA A 16 -12.25 -1.84 -12.24
C ALA A 16 -12.32 -0.35 -12.60
N LEU A 17 -11.19 0.27 -12.94
CA LEU A 17 -11.15 1.67 -13.34
C LEU A 17 -11.89 1.89 -14.66
N ARG A 18 -11.71 1.00 -15.64
CA ARG A 18 -12.40 1.09 -16.94
C ARG A 18 -13.93 0.99 -16.79
N THR A 19 -14.40 0.07 -15.98
CA THR A 19 -15.84 -0.18 -15.81
C THR A 19 -16.52 0.83 -14.89
N SER A 20 -15.77 1.56 -14.06
CA SER A 20 -16.32 2.53 -13.12
C SER A 20 -16.11 3.99 -13.52
N CYS A 21 -15.31 4.29 -14.55
CA CYS A 21 -15.10 5.66 -15.00
C CYS A 21 -16.36 6.25 -15.67
N ASN A 22 -16.30 7.50 -16.06
CA ASN A 22 -17.39 8.21 -16.71
C ASN A 22 -18.70 8.18 -15.89
N ASN A 23 -18.61 8.65 -14.63
CA ASN A 23 -19.72 8.69 -13.66
C ASN A 23 -20.35 7.32 -13.37
N GLY A 24 -19.54 6.26 -13.38
CA GLY A 24 -19.96 4.90 -13.07
C GLY A 24 -20.49 4.09 -14.25
N THR A 25 -20.62 4.68 -15.43
CA THR A 25 -21.10 3.96 -16.62
C THR A 25 -20.01 3.12 -17.29
N GLY A 26 -18.73 3.47 -17.06
CA GLY A 26 -17.60 2.82 -17.69
C GLY A 26 -17.45 3.12 -19.17
N ILE A 27 -16.38 2.58 -19.74
CA ILE A 27 -16.12 2.64 -21.19
C ILE A 27 -15.73 1.25 -21.69
N SER A 28 -15.87 1.03 -23.01
CA SER A 28 -15.46 -0.22 -23.64
C SER A 28 -13.95 -0.37 -23.70
N GLN A 29 -13.47 -1.59 -23.86
CA GLN A 29 -12.04 -1.86 -24.12
C GLN A 29 -11.55 -1.15 -25.37
N GLU A 30 -12.36 -1.12 -26.44
CA GLU A 30 -12.03 -0.43 -27.68
C GLU A 30 -11.87 1.09 -27.47
N LYS A 31 -12.76 1.68 -26.71
CA LYS A 31 -12.71 3.12 -26.41
C LYS A 31 -11.48 3.49 -25.60
N LEU A 32 -11.13 2.67 -24.62
CA LEU A 32 -9.91 2.85 -23.85
C LEU A 32 -8.67 2.68 -24.72
N ALA A 33 -8.65 1.63 -25.54
CA ALA A 33 -7.54 1.38 -26.45
C ALA A 33 -7.30 2.54 -27.43
N HIS A 34 -8.37 3.08 -27.98
CA HIS A 34 -8.30 4.25 -28.87
C HIS A 34 -7.72 5.48 -28.14
N ALA A 35 -8.21 5.74 -26.92
CA ALA A 35 -7.72 6.86 -26.11
C ALA A 35 -6.23 6.76 -25.77
N LEU A 36 -5.73 5.55 -25.55
CA LEU A 36 -4.32 5.28 -25.23
C LEU A 36 -3.45 5.02 -26.47
N ASN A 37 -4.05 5.00 -27.66
CA ASN A 37 -3.38 4.70 -28.92
C ASN A 37 -2.69 3.32 -28.91
N VAL A 38 -3.42 2.32 -28.43
CA VAL A 38 -2.99 0.91 -28.42
C VAL A 38 -4.06 0.05 -29.11
N ALA A 39 -3.71 -1.19 -29.46
CA ALA A 39 -4.68 -2.12 -30.05
C ALA A 39 -5.72 -2.57 -29.01
N PRO A 40 -6.99 -2.82 -29.39
CA PRO A 40 -8.02 -3.29 -28.47
C PRO A 40 -7.63 -4.58 -27.74
N ASN A 41 -6.97 -5.51 -28.42
CA ASN A 41 -6.46 -6.74 -27.83
C ASN A 41 -5.45 -6.49 -26.70
N THR A 42 -4.73 -5.39 -26.73
CA THR A 42 -3.77 -5.01 -25.69
C THR A 42 -4.49 -4.80 -24.35
N ILE A 43 -5.60 -4.05 -24.36
CA ILE A 43 -6.41 -3.82 -23.16
C ILE A 43 -6.95 -5.15 -22.61
N SER A 44 -7.51 -5.98 -23.48
CA SER A 44 -8.02 -7.30 -23.07
C SER A 44 -6.94 -8.17 -22.42
N ARG A 45 -5.74 -8.18 -22.98
CA ARG A 45 -4.60 -8.94 -22.43
C ARG A 45 -4.12 -8.41 -21.09
N TRP A 46 -4.15 -7.11 -20.90
CA TRP A 46 -3.85 -6.51 -19.60
C TRP A 46 -4.89 -6.89 -18.55
N GLU A 47 -6.17 -6.85 -18.91
CA GLU A 47 -7.28 -7.17 -17.98
C GLU A 47 -7.38 -8.66 -17.65
N THR A 48 -6.89 -9.53 -18.52
CA THR A 48 -6.86 -10.98 -18.29
C THR A 48 -5.57 -11.48 -17.66
N GLY A 49 -4.58 -10.61 -17.51
CA GLY A 49 -3.28 -10.96 -16.92
C GLY A 49 -2.34 -11.70 -17.86
N VAL A 50 -2.67 -11.79 -19.17
CA VAL A 50 -1.81 -12.43 -20.18
C VAL A 50 -0.53 -11.61 -20.40
N TYR A 51 -0.66 -10.28 -20.42
CA TYR A 51 0.46 -9.37 -20.47
C TYR A 51 0.40 -8.36 -19.34
N ILE A 52 1.58 -7.94 -18.86
CA ILE A 52 1.74 -6.86 -17.90
C ILE A 52 1.99 -5.57 -18.68
N PRO A 53 1.26 -4.48 -18.41
CA PRO A 53 1.57 -3.18 -19.01
C PRO A 53 3.00 -2.75 -18.69
N ALA A 54 3.70 -2.19 -19.66
CA ALA A 54 4.98 -1.55 -19.42
C ALA A 54 4.79 -0.27 -18.58
N VAL A 55 5.84 0.20 -17.93
CA VAL A 55 5.78 1.41 -17.09
C VAL A 55 5.21 2.62 -17.86
N PRO A 56 5.60 2.89 -19.12
CA PRO A 56 4.98 3.98 -19.88
C PRO A 56 3.48 3.80 -20.11
N ASP A 57 3.00 2.57 -20.26
CA ASP A 57 1.58 2.28 -20.44
C ASP A 57 0.81 2.50 -19.14
N LEU A 58 1.38 2.14 -18.00
CA LEU A 58 0.80 2.44 -16.68
C LEU A 58 0.68 3.95 -16.47
N GLU A 59 1.65 4.72 -16.90
CA GLU A 59 1.60 6.18 -16.84
C GLU A 59 0.46 6.74 -17.69
N LYS A 60 0.28 6.23 -18.91
CA LYS A 60 -0.84 6.62 -19.79
C LYS A 60 -2.19 6.29 -19.15
N LEU A 61 -2.32 5.10 -18.58
CA LEU A 61 -3.53 4.68 -17.87
C LEU A 61 -3.83 5.59 -16.68
N ALA A 62 -2.80 5.89 -15.88
CA ALA A 62 -2.94 6.77 -14.72
C ALA A 62 -3.41 8.17 -15.11
N ARG A 63 -2.85 8.74 -16.15
CA ARG A 63 -3.27 10.05 -16.71
C ARG A 63 -4.69 10.03 -17.24
N PHE A 64 -5.04 8.98 -17.96
CA PHE A 64 -6.39 8.85 -18.51
C PHE A 64 -7.45 8.78 -17.42
N PHE A 65 -7.22 7.97 -16.38
CA PHE A 65 -8.15 7.83 -15.26
C PHE A 65 -7.98 8.90 -14.19
N ASN A 66 -7.01 9.79 -14.33
CA ASN A 66 -6.69 10.84 -13.36
C ASN A 66 -6.44 10.27 -11.95
N VAL A 67 -5.63 9.25 -11.88
CA VAL A 67 -5.20 8.59 -10.64
C VAL A 67 -3.67 8.54 -10.58
N SER A 68 -3.13 8.29 -9.39
CA SER A 68 -1.70 8.04 -9.23
C SER A 68 -1.34 6.66 -9.78
N VAL A 69 -0.13 6.51 -10.34
CA VAL A 69 0.41 5.20 -10.78
C VAL A 69 0.37 4.18 -9.64
N SER A 70 0.57 4.62 -8.39
CA SER A 70 0.50 3.75 -7.22
C SER A 70 -0.86 3.07 -7.03
N THR A 71 -1.92 3.61 -7.62
CA THR A 71 -3.27 3.03 -7.58
C THR A 71 -3.33 1.63 -8.21
N PHE A 72 -2.46 1.34 -9.19
CA PHE A 72 -2.41 0.04 -9.85
C PHE A 72 -1.69 -1.03 -9.03
N PHE A 73 -0.93 -0.63 -8.03
CA PHE A 73 -0.20 -1.56 -7.18
C PHE A 73 -0.96 -1.83 -5.90
N PRO A 74 -0.84 -3.04 -5.32
CA PRO A 74 -1.44 -3.29 -4.04
C PRO A 74 -0.83 -2.33 -3.01
N SER A 75 -1.68 -1.59 -2.33
CA SER A 75 -1.26 -0.96 -1.10
C SER A 75 -0.93 -2.11 -0.14
N GLU A 76 0.20 -2.05 0.51
CA GLU A 76 0.41 -2.90 1.66
C GLU A 76 -0.83 -2.75 2.54
N THR A 77 -1.57 -3.84 2.69
CA THR A 77 -2.68 -3.87 3.63
C THR A 77 -2.07 -3.52 4.97
N VAL A 78 -2.33 -2.32 5.36
CA VAL A 78 -2.09 -1.85 6.70
C VAL A 78 -2.91 -2.82 7.56
N ASP A 79 -2.24 -3.83 8.11
CA ASP A 79 -2.85 -4.73 9.06
C ASP A 79 -3.66 -3.91 10.08
N SER A 80 -4.72 -4.47 10.61
CA SER A 80 -5.59 -3.80 11.58
C SER A 80 -4.83 -3.16 12.75
N ASP A 81 -3.61 -3.64 13.04
CA ASP A 81 -2.69 -3.07 14.01
C ASP A 81 -2.14 -1.69 13.59
N ASN A 82 -2.31 -1.32 12.34
CA ASN A 82 -1.84 -0.05 11.79
C ASN A 82 -2.93 1.02 11.70
N GLU A 83 -4.16 0.71 12.06
CA GLU A 83 -5.23 1.71 12.11
C GLU A 83 -4.87 2.84 13.09
N SER A 84 -4.24 2.48 14.21
CA SER A 84 -3.69 3.43 15.18
C SER A 84 -2.59 4.30 14.58
N ILE A 85 -1.73 3.75 13.74
CA ILE A 85 -0.66 4.48 13.05
C ILE A 85 -1.25 5.44 12.01
N VAL A 86 -2.21 4.98 11.23
CA VAL A 86 -2.90 5.82 10.23
C VAL A 86 -3.63 6.99 10.91
N SER A 87 -4.32 6.73 12.01
CA SER A 87 -4.98 7.75 12.82
C SER A 87 -3.98 8.77 13.37
N LEU A 88 -2.83 8.30 13.87
CA LEU A 88 -1.76 9.16 14.36
C LEU A 88 -1.19 10.04 13.23
N LEU A 89 -0.98 9.48 12.04
CA LEU A 89 -0.49 10.24 10.89
C LEU A 89 -1.47 11.32 10.45
N ARG A 90 -2.77 11.05 10.48
CA ARG A 90 -3.80 12.05 10.17
C ARG A 90 -3.76 13.21 11.15
N THR A 91 -3.63 12.92 12.43
CA THR A 91 -3.47 13.95 13.47
C THR A 91 -2.17 14.73 13.30
N ALA A 92 -1.08 14.03 13.04
CA ALA A 92 0.24 14.62 12.84
C ALA A 92 0.27 15.62 11.66
N LYS A 93 -0.46 15.33 10.59
CA LYS A 93 -0.57 16.24 9.42
C LYS A 93 -1.23 17.58 9.75
N GLN A 94 -2.00 17.66 10.82
CA GLN A 94 -2.66 18.88 11.27
C GLN A 94 -1.80 19.70 12.24
N LEU A 95 -0.68 19.13 12.71
CA LEU A 95 0.20 19.76 13.67
C LEU A 95 1.21 20.70 13.00
N GLN A 96 1.64 21.71 13.72
CA GLN A 96 2.73 22.59 13.31
C GLN A 96 4.08 21.91 13.50
N SER A 97 5.12 22.44 12.87
CA SER A 97 6.47 21.86 12.88
C SER A 97 7.01 21.64 14.30
N GLU A 98 6.74 22.58 15.20
CA GLU A 98 7.19 22.50 16.61
C GLU A 98 6.52 21.34 17.34
N ASP A 99 5.23 21.18 17.14
CA ASP A 99 4.45 20.08 17.74
C ASP A 99 4.85 18.72 17.17
N LEU A 100 5.16 18.65 15.88
CA LEU A 100 5.68 17.43 15.25
C LEU A 100 7.02 17.03 15.84
N GLU A 101 7.91 17.98 16.13
CA GLU A 101 9.19 17.71 16.73
C GLU A 101 9.04 17.19 18.17
N GLU A 102 8.14 17.77 18.94
CA GLU A 102 7.80 17.28 20.28
C GLU A 102 7.22 15.85 20.24
N LEU A 103 6.34 15.59 19.29
CA LEU A 103 5.77 14.25 19.08
C LEU A 103 6.87 13.23 18.72
N ARG A 104 7.82 13.62 17.86
CA ARG A 104 8.95 12.77 17.47
C ARG A 104 9.81 12.43 18.69
N LYS A 105 10.14 13.41 19.52
CA LYS A 105 10.92 13.19 20.75
C LYS A 105 10.22 12.24 21.71
N TYR A 106 8.92 12.42 21.89
CA TYR A 106 8.12 11.54 22.74
C TYR A 106 8.09 10.10 22.22
N ALA A 107 7.90 9.92 20.91
CA ALA A 107 7.92 8.60 20.28
C ALA A 107 9.27 7.90 20.47
N GLU A 108 10.37 8.64 20.29
CA GLU A 108 11.73 8.12 20.52
C GLU A 108 11.95 7.71 21.97
N PHE A 109 11.51 8.52 22.93
CA PHE A 109 11.56 8.20 24.35
C PHE A 109 10.80 6.89 24.67
N ARG A 110 9.60 6.73 24.12
CA ARG A 110 8.77 5.53 24.31
C ARG A 110 9.43 4.29 23.71
N ARG A 111 10.07 4.43 22.54
CA ARG A 111 10.79 3.34 21.88
C ARG A 111 11.95 2.82 22.73
N VAL A 112 12.76 3.72 23.24
CA VAL A 112 13.92 3.40 24.09
C VAL A 112 13.46 2.74 25.40
N ARG A 113 12.45 3.32 26.04
CA ARG A 113 11.90 2.78 27.29
C ARG A 113 11.39 1.34 27.10
N ARG A 114 10.72 1.05 26.01
CA ARG A 114 10.22 -0.30 25.72
C ARG A 114 11.36 -1.31 25.57
N GLN A 115 12.46 -0.92 24.98
CA GLN A 115 13.64 -1.78 24.84
C GLN A 115 14.22 -2.16 26.21
N TYR A 116 14.29 -1.22 27.15
CA TYR A 116 14.73 -1.50 28.52
C TYR A 116 13.79 -2.46 29.26
N GLU A 117 12.50 -2.24 29.16
CA GLU A 117 11.49 -3.12 29.76
C GLU A 117 11.59 -4.55 29.23
N ASN A 118 11.74 -4.72 27.92
CA ASN A 118 11.88 -6.03 27.28
C ASN A 118 13.15 -6.75 27.72
N ARG A 119 14.28 -6.05 27.84
CA ARG A 119 15.54 -6.62 28.36
C ARG A 119 15.39 -7.07 29.79
N ALA A 120 14.77 -6.26 30.65
CA ALA A 120 14.52 -6.61 32.04
C ALA A 120 13.67 -7.88 32.18
N GLN A 121 12.61 -8.00 31.36
CA GLN A 121 11.76 -9.19 31.31
C GLN A 121 12.51 -10.44 30.85
N GLN A 122 13.35 -10.32 29.81
CA GLN A 122 14.18 -11.41 29.32
C GLN A 122 15.17 -11.89 30.40
N ASN A 123 15.81 -10.98 31.12
CA ASN A 123 16.72 -11.31 32.18
C ASN A 123 16.03 -12.04 33.35
N HIS A 124 14.80 -11.64 33.68
CA HIS A 124 14.00 -12.32 34.69
C HIS A 124 13.61 -13.74 34.28
N ARG A 125 13.21 -13.93 33.01
CA ARG A 125 12.89 -15.25 32.45
C ARG A 125 14.11 -16.17 32.44
N SER A 126 15.27 -15.67 32.06
CA SER A 126 16.51 -16.42 32.04
C SER A 126 16.95 -16.85 33.48
N LYS A 127 16.83 -15.97 34.47
CA LYS A 127 17.09 -16.29 35.86
C LYS A 127 16.13 -17.34 36.44
N ARG A 128 14.84 -17.27 36.08
CA ARG A 128 13.86 -18.28 36.50
C ARG A 128 14.15 -19.66 35.90
N LYS A 129 14.53 -19.73 34.61
CA LYS A 129 14.91 -20.98 33.95
C LYS A 129 16.19 -21.59 34.58
N ALA A 130 17.15 -20.79 34.96
CA ALA A 130 18.36 -21.24 35.62
C ALA A 130 18.08 -21.78 37.05
N ALA A 131 17.15 -21.17 37.77
CA ALA A 131 16.76 -21.60 39.12
C ALA A 131 15.95 -22.93 39.12
N THR A 132 15.24 -23.27 38.06
CA THR A 132 14.44 -24.51 37.92
C THR A 132 15.24 -25.71 37.44
N ARG A 133 16.51 -25.56 37.06
CA ARG A 133 17.39 -26.63 36.56
C ARG A 133 18.23 -27.34 37.63
N LYS A 134 18.09 -26.98 38.89
CA LYS A 134 18.76 -27.66 40.00
C LYS A 134 17.91 -28.76 40.60
#